data_f3875fcd481474c20f3b1e2ee671aa86
#
_entry.id   f3875fcd481474c20f3b1e2ee671aa86
#
_cell.length_a   1.000
_cell.length_b   1.000
_cell.length_c   1.000
_cell.angle_alpha   90.00
_cell.angle_beta   90.00
_cell.angle_gamma   90.00
#
_symmetry.space_group_name_H-M   'P 1'
#
loop_
_entity.id
_entity.type
_entity.pdbx_description
1 polymer ?
#
loop_
_entity_poly.entity_id
_entity_poly.type
_entity_poly.pdbx_seq_one_letter_code
_entity_poly.pdbx_strand_id
1 'polypeptide(L)'
;HALPDDPIVYPGEPGMSHLHVFFGNTSTNADSRPEYMINEGTTCEQTADTASYWAPALLDADGGLIEPEKSVAYYRAGLDVDPTRVEAFPFGLYMIAGDAAAEAPQPTSVVAWSCGSGGMREVSPPVCPKDRGLRIDVTFPDCWDGEHLDVPGHRVHMHYSSGGECPATHPVHVPQLIFSVAYGVSGDPTGLQLASGGLLTGHADFV
;
A
#
# COMPACT_ATOMS: atom_id res chain seq x y z
N HIS A 1 -10.89 -5.97 7.45
CA HIS A 1 -10.58 -6.46 8.80
C HIS A 1 -9.16 -6.06 9.21
N ALA A 2 -8.86 -6.09 10.51
CA ALA A 2 -7.55 -5.76 11.04
C ALA A 2 -6.95 -6.96 11.78
N LEU A 3 -5.68 -7.28 11.49
CA LEU A 3 -4.90 -8.36 12.12
C LEU A 3 -3.44 -7.94 12.29
N PRO A 4 -2.73 -8.43 13.31
CA PRO A 4 -1.29 -8.23 13.46
C PRO A 4 -0.49 -9.24 12.62
N ASP A 5 -0.91 -9.42 11.38
CA ASP A 5 -0.39 -10.40 10.42
C ASP A 5 0.25 -9.71 9.22
N ASP A 6 1.18 -10.42 8.58
CA ASP A 6 1.80 -10.01 7.33
C ASP A 6 2.22 -11.27 6.53
N PRO A 7 1.43 -11.69 5.53
CA PRO A 7 1.75 -12.89 4.76
C PRO A 7 2.99 -12.76 3.85
N ILE A 8 3.55 -11.56 3.68
CA ILE A 8 4.79 -11.35 2.93
C ILE A 8 5.99 -11.45 3.88
N VAL A 9 6.03 -10.62 4.93
CA VAL A 9 7.21 -10.49 5.80
C VAL A 9 7.28 -11.60 6.86
N TYR A 10 6.13 -12.06 7.35
CA TYR A 10 6.01 -13.11 8.38
C TYR A 10 5.05 -14.23 7.94
N PRO A 11 5.32 -14.91 6.80
CA PRO A 11 4.43 -15.93 6.26
C PRO A 11 4.29 -17.12 7.23
N GLY A 12 3.06 -17.46 7.60
CA GLY A 12 2.76 -18.55 8.52
C GLY A 12 3.01 -18.23 10.00
N GLU A 13 3.24 -16.97 10.35
CA GLU A 13 3.52 -16.53 11.72
C GLU A 13 2.45 -15.53 12.23
N PRO A 14 1.25 -15.97 12.60
CA PRO A 14 0.19 -15.08 13.07
C PRO A 14 0.61 -14.26 14.29
N GLY A 15 0.28 -12.97 14.28
CA GLY A 15 0.57 -12.07 15.40
C GLY A 15 2.01 -11.54 15.46
N MET A 16 2.85 -11.85 14.48
CA MET A 16 4.26 -11.42 14.47
C MET A 16 4.48 -10.02 13.89
N SER A 17 3.49 -9.49 13.16
CA SER A 17 3.57 -8.14 12.60
C SER A 17 2.92 -7.10 13.51
N HIS A 18 3.12 -5.82 13.21
CA HIS A 18 2.27 -4.76 13.73
C HIS A 18 0.85 -4.89 13.15
N LEU A 19 -0.09 -4.17 13.74
CA LEU A 19 -1.48 -4.21 13.28
C LEU A 19 -1.60 -3.65 11.87
N HIS A 20 -2.09 -4.46 10.94
CA HIS A 20 -2.47 -4.05 9.58
C HIS A 20 -3.99 -4.02 9.42
N VAL A 21 -4.48 -3.13 8.57
CA VAL A 21 -5.84 -3.18 8.05
C VAL A 21 -5.77 -3.75 6.64
N PHE A 22 -6.54 -4.83 6.41
CA PHE A 22 -6.62 -5.56 5.15
C PHE A 22 -7.85 -5.15 4.35
N PHE A 23 -7.68 -5.02 3.03
CA PHE A 23 -8.69 -4.63 2.07
C PHE A 23 -8.65 -5.57 0.86
N GLY A 24 -9.72 -5.61 0.09
CA GLY A 24 -9.84 -6.51 -1.05
C GLY A 24 -10.20 -7.91 -0.58
N ASN A 25 -9.31 -8.87 -0.73
CA ASN A 25 -9.53 -10.25 -0.37
C ASN A 25 -10.00 -10.42 1.09
N THR A 26 -11.05 -11.22 1.31
CA THR A 26 -11.66 -11.37 2.64
C THR A 26 -11.05 -12.45 3.50
N SER A 27 -10.18 -13.29 2.93
CA SER A 27 -9.56 -14.42 3.63
C SER A 27 -8.12 -14.14 4.10
N THR A 28 -7.57 -12.96 3.82
CA THR A 28 -6.16 -12.64 4.07
C THR A 28 -5.80 -12.70 5.55
N ASN A 29 -4.72 -13.44 5.85
CA ASN A 29 -4.09 -13.61 7.15
C ASN A 29 -2.63 -14.06 6.94
N ALA A 30 -1.88 -14.37 8.00
CA ALA A 30 -0.47 -14.77 7.93
C ALA A 30 -0.21 -16.03 7.06
N ASP A 31 -1.20 -16.93 6.91
CA ASP A 31 -1.08 -18.15 6.11
C ASP A 31 -1.48 -17.96 4.64
N SER A 32 -1.86 -16.76 4.22
CA SER A 32 -2.40 -16.49 2.89
C SER A 32 -1.37 -16.70 1.79
N ARG A 33 -1.83 -17.31 0.71
CA ARG A 33 -1.07 -17.53 -0.53
C ARG A 33 -1.95 -17.26 -1.75
N PRO A 34 -1.41 -16.71 -2.84
CA PRO A 34 -2.18 -16.35 -4.03
C PRO A 34 -3.06 -17.49 -4.55
N GLU A 35 -2.55 -18.73 -4.53
CA GLU A 35 -3.25 -19.91 -5.07
C GLU A 35 -4.56 -20.22 -4.33
N TYR A 36 -4.66 -19.84 -3.08
CA TYR A 36 -5.88 -20.02 -2.28
C TYR A 36 -6.78 -18.79 -2.37
N MET A 37 -6.19 -17.60 -2.38
CA MET A 37 -6.91 -16.33 -2.36
C MET A 37 -7.75 -16.08 -3.61
N ILE A 38 -7.31 -16.57 -4.78
CA ILE A 38 -7.97 -16.33 -6.07
C ILE A 38 -9.44 -16.79 -6.11
N ASN A 39 -9.82 -17.75 -5.27
CA ASN A 39 -11.18 -18.29 -5.19
C ASN A 39 -12.00 -17.73 -4.03
N GLU A 40 -11.42 -16.84 -3.24
CA GLU A 40 -12.07 -16.26 -2.07
C GLU A 40 -12.85 -14.98 -2.42
N GLY A 41 -13.62 -14.50 -1.46
CA GLY A 41 -14.39 -13.27 -1.63
C GLY A 41 -13.53 -12.01 -1.60
N THR A 42 -14.07 -10.92 -2.13
CA THR A 42 -13.44 -9.61 -2.10
C THR A 42 -14.42 -8.52 -1.65
N THR A 43 -13.89 -7.47 -1.01
CA THR A 43 -14.63 -6.25 -0.70
C THR A 43 -14.52 -5.19 -1.80
N CYS A 44 -13.76 -5.47 -2.87
CA CYS A 44 -13.63 -4.58 -4.01
C CYS A 44 -14.94 -4.44 -4.77
N GLU A 45 -15.27 -3.22 -5.24
CA GLU A 45 -16.44 -2.99 -6.13
C GLU A 45 -16.30 -3.79 -7.43
N GLN A 46 -15.08 -3.96 -7.94
CA GLN A 46 -14.75 -4.86 -9.03
C GLN A 46 -14.53 -6.26 -8.46
N THR A 47 -15.55 -7.08 -8.49
CA THR A 47 -15.53 -8.43 -7.87
C THR A 47 -14.55 -9.42 -8.51
N ALA A 48 -14.00 -9.10 -9.68
CA ALA A 48 -12.91 -9.86 -10.29
C ALA A 48 -11.53 -9.55 -9.67
N ASP A 49 -11.43 -8.47 -8.90
CA ASP A 49 -10.24 -8.12 -8.13
C ASP A 49 -10.29 -8.86 -6.78
N THR A 50 -9.58 -9.98 -6.71
CA THR A 50 -9.41 -10.79 -5.51
C THR A 50 -8.04 -10.59 -4.85
N ALA A 51 -7.29 -9.58 -5.29
CA ALA A 51 -6.04 -9.19 -4.67
C ALA A 51 -6.25 -8.72 -3.22
N SER A 52 -5.22 -8.81 -2.44
CA SER A 52 -5.19 -8.24 -1.09
C SER A 52 -4.28 -7.03 -1.02
N TYR A 53 -4.73 -6.04 -0.29
CA TYR A 53 -3.99 -4.82 0.01
C TYR A 53 -4.00 -4.63 1.51
N TRP A 54 -2.86 -4.26 2.10
CA TRP A 54 -2.87 -3.88 3.52
C TRP A 54 -1.91 -2.74 3.79
N ALA A 55 -2.20 -2.03 4.84
CA ALA A 55 -1.40 -0.92 5.34
C ALA A 55 -1.44 -0.92 6.87
N PRO A 56 -0.44 -0.32 7.53
CA PRO A 56 -0.45 -0.20 8.98
C PRO A 56 -1.71 0.52 9.46
N ALA A 57 -2.31 0.01 10.51
CA ALA A 57 -3.46 0.63 11.13
C ALA A 57 -3.12 2.05 11.61
N LEU A 58 -4.01 3.01 11.39
CA LEU A 58 -3.93 4.33 12.02
C LEU A 58 -4.54 4.22 13.41
N LEU A 59 -3.78 4.70 14.40
CA LEU A 59 -4.17 4.67 15.81
C LEU A 59 -4.32 6.08 16.36
N ASP A 60 -5.24 6.27 17.29
CA ASP A 60 -5.39 7.48 18.06
C ASP A 60 -4.36 7.58 19.21
N ALA A 61 -4.42 8.65 19.98
CA ALA A 61 -3.49 8.90 21.09
C ALA A 61 -3.57 7.86 22.22
N ASP A 62 -4.68 7.15 22.35
CA ASP A 62 -4.92 6.09 23.33
C ASP A 62 -4.58 4.70 22.79
N GLY A 63 -4.13 4.61 21.53
CA GLY A 63 -3.82 3.39 20.82
C GLY A 63 -5.04 2.68 20.22
N GLY A 64 -6.17 3.35 20.18
CA GLY A 64 -7.40 2.87 19.55
C GLY A 64 -7.30 2.88 18.03
N LEU A 65 -7.84 1.84 17.38
CA LEU A 65 -7.89 1.78 15.92
C LEU A 65 -8.84 2.86 15.37
N ILE A 66 -8.33 3.66 14.45
CA ILE A 66 -9.14 4.55 13.61
C ILE A 66 -9.51 3.79 12.36
N GLU A 67 -10.79 3.39 12.26
CA GLU A 67 -11.29 2.66 11.10
C GLU A 67 -11.24 3.52 9.84
N PRO A 68 -10.71 2.99 8.72
CA PRO A 68 -10.78 3.67 7.44
C PRO A 68 -12.23 3.86 6.97
N GLU A 69 -12.55 5.04 6.44
CA GLU A 69 -13.85 5.28 5.79
C GLU A 69 -13.89 4.69 4.37
N LYS A 70 -12.77 4.72 3.67
CA LYS A 70 -12.66 4.28 2.29
C LYS A 70 -11.23 3.91 1.94
N SER A 71 -11.09 2.87 1.11
CA SER A 71 -9.85 2.57 0.40
C SER A 71 -10.08 2.57 -1.11
N VAL A 72 -9.07 2.91 -1.88
CA VAL A 72 -9.11 2.86 -3.35
C VAL A 72 -7.76 2.37 -3.87
N ALA A 73 -7.78 1.32 -4.67
CA ALA A 73 -6.65 0.88 -5.45
C ALA A 73 -6.75 1.44 -6.88
N TYR A 74 -5.83 2.32 -7.26
CA TYR A 74 -5.76 2.86 -8.61
C TYR A 74 -4.67 2.13 -9.38
N TYR A 75 -5.04 1.55 -10.51
CA TYR A 75 -4.12 0.95 -11.47
C TYR A 75 -4.01 1.87 -12.69
N ARG A 76 -2.81 2.32 -12.98
CA ARG A 76 -2.55 3.21 -14.12
C ARG A 76 -1.17 2.94 -14.71
N ALA A 77 -0.88 3.48 -15.88
CA ALA A 77 0.49 3.61 -16.33
C ALA A 77 1.25 4.56 -15.39
N GLY A 78 2.51 4.29 -15.14
CA GLY A 78 3.39 5.20 -14.41
C GLY A 78 3.46 6.58 -15.05
N LEU A 79 4.01 7.57 -14.32
CA LEU A 79 4.17 8.90 -14.87
C LEU A 79 5.07 8.87 -16.12
N ASP A 80 4.59 9.48 -17.21
CA ASP A 80 5.26 9.52 -18.51
C ASP A 80 5.47 8.17 -19.21
N VAL A 81 4.95 7.06 -18.63
CA VAL A 81 4.97 5.72 -19.23
C VAL A 81 3.92 5.64 -20.35
N ASP A 82 4.32 5.14 -21.53
CA ASP A 82 3.38 4.80 -22.60
C ASP A 82 2.47 3.64 -22.14
N PRO A 83 1.14 3.83 -22.03
CA PRO A 83 0.23 2.78 -21.56
C PRO A 83 0.26 1.50 -22.42
N THR A 84 0.69 1.59 -23.67
CA THR A 84 0.77 0.41 -24.55
C THR A 84 1.94 -0.52 -24.21
N ARG A 85 2.87 -0.07 -23.38
CA ARG A 85 4.01 -0.87 -22.90
C ARG A 85 3.73 -1.59 -21.56
N VAL A 86 2.59 -1.27 -20.93
CA VAL A 86 2.26 -1.81 -19.60
C VAL A 86 1.68 -3.22 -19.76
N GLU A 87 2.34 -4.19 -19.16
CA GLU A 87 1.89 -5.58 -19.08
C GLU A 87 1.06 -5.82 -17.82
N ALA A 88 0.23 -6.85 -17.81
CA ALA A 88 -0.50 -7.22 -16.61
C ALA A 88 0.47 -7.71 -15.51
N PHE A 89 0.09 -7.53 -14.24
CA PHE A 89 0.84 -8.17 -13.16
C PHE A 89 0.92 -9.68 -13.37
N PRO A 90 2.09 -10.31 -13.18
CA PRO A 90 2.16 -11.75 -13.12
C PRO A 90 1.38 -12.26 -11.90
N PHE A 91 0.68 -13.37 -12.06
CA PHE A 91 -0.07 -13.97 -10.96
C PHE A 91 0.85 -14.31 -9.78
N GLY A 92 0.49 -13.86 -8.58
CA GLY A 92 1.24 -14.11 -7.36
C GLY A 92 2.42 -13.16 -7.13
N LEU A 93 2.45 -12.02 -7.82
CA LEU A 93 3.45 -10.98 -7.55
C LEU A 93 3.22 -10.38 -6.15
N TYR A 94 4.25 -10.42 -5.31
CA TYR A 94 4.28 -9.73 -4.02
C TYR A 94 4.95 -8.37 -4.17
N MET A 95 4.37 -7.35 -3.58
CA MET A 95 4.96 -6.00 -3.61
C MET A 95 4.85 -5.32 -2.25
N ILE A 96 5.92 -4.65 -1.84
CA ILE A 96 5.95 -3.75 -0.68
C ILE A 96 6.36 -2.35 -1.15
N ALA A 97 5.59 -1.34 -0.79
CA ALA A 97 5.89 0.06 -1.05
C ALA A 97 5.93 0.87 0.23
N GLY A 98 6.81 1.88 0.27
CA GLY A 98 7.10 2.62 1.50
C GLY A 98 8.04 1.87 2.44
N ASP A 99 8.31 2.43 3.61
CA ASP A 99 9.26 1.88 4.59
C ASP A 99 8.66 1.88 6.00
N ALA A 100 8.41 0.67 6.52
CA ALA A 100 7.89 0.44 7.87
C ALA A 100 8.85 0.87 9.00
N ALA A 101 10.13 1.07 8.68
CA ALA A 101 11.16 1.49 9.62
C ALA A 101 11.69 2.90 9.35
N ALA A 102 10.96 3.72 8.58
CA ALA A 102 11.42 5.05 8.20
C ALA A 102 11.62 5.96 9.42
N GLU A 103 12.84 6.47 9.58
CA GLU A 103 13.23 7.46 10.60
C GLU A 103 13.20 8.90 10.07
N ALA A 104 13.01 9.06 8.75
CA ALA A 104 12.93 10.36 8.08
C ALA A 104 11.74 10.38 7.11
N PRO A 105 11.27 11.58 6.70
CA PRO A 105 10.19 11.70 5.74
C PRO A 105 10.50 10.97 4.42
N GLN A 106 9.56 10.17 3.95
CA GLN A 106 9.66 9.50 2.67
C GLN A 106 9.27 10.45 1.52
N PRO A 107 9.76 10.22 0.29
CA PRO A 107 9.35 11.02 -0.85
C PRO A 107 7.83 10.95 -1.07
N THR A 108 7.18 12.09 -1.34
CA THR A 108 5.74 12.12 -1.62
C THR A 108 5.34 11.36 -2.89
N SER A 109 6.30 11.03 -3.74
CA SER A 109 6.10 10.11 -4.87
C SER A 109 5.88 8.67 -4.45
N VAL A 110 6.29 8.29 -3.22
CA VAL A 110 6.12 6.95 -2.65
C VAL A 110 5.04 6.97 -1.57
N VAL A 111 5.21 7.77 -0.52
CA VAL A 111 4.20 7.92 0.54
C VAL A 111 3.81 9.38 0.67
N ALA A 112 2.53 9.65 0.59
CA ALA A 112 2.02 11.01 0.72
C ALA A 112 0.78 11.09 1.61
N TRP A 113 0.76 12.09 2.46
CA TRP A 113 -0.42 12.47 3.24
C TRP A 113 -1.14 13.62 2.55
N SER A 114 -2.44 13.71 2.72
CA SER A 114 -3.26 14.81 2.19
C SER A 114 -4.58 14.95 2.95
N CYS A 115 -5.29 16.04 2.72
CA CYS A 115 -6.67 16.21 3.18
C CYS A 115 -7.63 15.89 2.04
N GLY A 116 -8.19 14.70 2.08
CA GLY A 116 -9.14 14.21 1.08
C GLY A 116 -8.57 14.04 -0.33
N SER A 117 -9.43 13.73 -1.26
CA SER A 117 -9.08 13.57 -2.68
C SER A 117 -8.67 14.90 -3.31
N GLY A 118 -7.51 14.93 -4.00
CA GLY A 118 -6.98 16.12 -4.65
C GLY A 118 -6.37 17.17 -3.70
N GLY A 119 -6.14 16.82 -2.45
CA GLY A 119 -5.36 17.64 -1.52
C GLY A 119 -3.88 17.71 -1.92
N MET A 120 -3.17 18.72 -1.38
CA MET A 120 -1.71 18.81 -1.55
C MET A 120 -1.06 17.58 -0.92
N ARG A 121 -0.10 16.98 -1.61
CA ARG A 121 0.66 15.83 -1.13
C ARG A 121 1.79 16.29 -0.23
N GLU A 122 1.79 15.81 1.00
CA GLU A 122 2.74 16.19 2.04
C GLU A 122 3.47 14.97 2.60
N VAL A 123 4.68 15.17 3.10
CA VAL A 123 5.51 14.10 3.69
C VAL A 123 5.06 13.67 5.08
N SER A 124 4.21 14.46 5.71
CA SER A 124 3.62 14.20 7.04
C SER A 124 2.15 14.62 7.03
N PRO A 125 1.32 14.08 7.93
CA PRO A 125 -0.09 14.42 7.98
C PRO A 125 -0.32 15.92 8.18
N PRO A 126 -1.09 16.57 7.28
CA PRO A 126 -1.49 17.97 7.43
C PRO A 126 -2.62 18.15 8.44
N VAL A 127 -2.78 19.38 8.90
CA VAL A 127 -4.00 19.80 9.63
C VAL A 127 -5.15 19.88 8.63
N CYS A 128 -6.09 18.93 8.71
CA CYS A 128 -7.20 18.86 7.76
C CYS A 128 -8.40 19.73 8.19
N PRO A 129 -9.01 20.46 7.24
CA PRO A 129 -10.25 21.18 7.52
C PRO A 129 -11.39 20.19 7.85
N LYS A 130 -12.42 20.66 8.57
CA LYS A 130 -13.50 19.81 9.11
C LYS A 130 -14.31 19.04 8.06
N ASP A 131 -14.31 19.51 6.83
CA ASP A 131 -15.01 18.91 5.69
C ASP A 131 -14.14 17.95 4.85
N ARG A 132 -12.90 17.74 5.27
CA ARG A 132 -11.94 16.85 4.60
C ARG A 132 -11.24 15.95 5.59
N GLY A 133 -11.37 14.66 5.39
CA GLY A 133 -10.66 13.66 6.20
C GLY A 133 -9.20 13.50 5.78
N LEU A 134 -8.40 13.01 6.71
CA LEU A 134 -7.01 12.63 6.47
C LEU A 134 -6.93 11.46 5.49
N ARG A 135 -5.94 11.48 4.61
CA ARG A 135 -5.68 10.43 3.63
C ARG A 135 -4.20 10.13 3.53
N ILE A 136 -3.87 8.86 3.40
CA ILE A 136 -2.54 8.38 3.00
C ILE A 136 -2.62 7.73 1.62
N ASP A 137 -1.67 8.05 0.75
CA ASP A 137 -1.47 7.40 -0.54
C ASP A 137 -0.10 6.71 -0.53
N VAL A 138 -0.07 5.43 -0.86
CA VAL A 138 1.15 4.67 -1.07
C VAL A 138 1.23 4.26 -2.53
N THR A 139 2.31 4.68 -3.21
CA THR A 139 2.55 4.39 -4.62
C THR A 139 3.55 3.26 -4.73
N PHE A 140 3.16 2.20 -5.41
CA PHE A 140 3.99 1.02 -5.63
C PHE A 140 4.92 1.19 -6.82
N PRO A 141 6.05 0.46 -6.85
CA PRO A 141 6.93 0.40 -8.00
C PRO A 141 6.21 -0.21 -9.22
N ASP A 142 6.60 0.20 -10.41
CA ASP A 142 5.94 -0.11 -11.68
C ASP A 142 6.87 -0.70 -12.74
N CYS A 143 8.07 -1.13 -12.33
CA CYS A 143 9.04 -1.84 -13.14
C CYS A 143 9.38 -3.17 -12.47
N TRP A 144 9.10 -4.28 -13.14
CA TRP A 144 9.38 -5.63 -12.67
C TRP A 144 10.60 -6.22 -13.39
N ASP A 145 11.39 -7.06 -12.69
CA ASP A 145 12.58 -7.69 -13.27
C ASP A 145 12.25 -8.74 -14.37
N GLY A 146 10.98 -9.14 -14.47
CA GLY A 146 10.50 -10.10 -15.46
C GLY A 146 10.70 -11.57 -15.07
N GLU A 147 11.17 -11.84 -13.85
CA GLU A 147 11.54 -13.21 -13.44
C GLU A 147 10.95 -13.58 -12.07
N HIS A 148 11.12 -12.75 -11.04
CA HIS A 148 10.83 -13.11 -9.66
C HIS A 148 9.49 -12.55 -9.21
N LEU A 149 8.64 -13.41 -8.66
CA LEU A 149 7.38 -12.99 -8.01
C LEU A 149 7.61 -12.46 -6.59
N ASP A 150 8.70 -12.90 -5.98
CA ASP A 150 9.20 -12.47 -4.68
C ASP A 150 10.69 -12.80 -4.56
N VAL A 151 11.38 -12.11 -3.65
CA VAL A 151 12.81 -12.31 -3.37
C VAL A 151 13.08 -12.08 -1.88
N PRO A 152 14.20 -12.56 -1.33
CA PRO A 152 14.60 -12.20 0.04
C PRO A 152 14.62 -10.69 0.24
N GLY A 153 13.87 -10.21 1.25
CA GLY A 153 13.67 -8.79 1.52
C GLY A 153 12.53 -8.14 0.71
N HIS A 154 11.84 -8.88 -0.15
CA HIS A 154 10.56 -8.57 -0.79
C HIS A 154 10.52 -7.26 -1.63
N ARG A 155 11.68 -6.75 -2.10
CA ARG A 155 11.74 -5.42 -2.74
C ARG A 155 12.52 -5.36 -4.03
N VAL A 156 13.68 -6.06 -4.12
CA VAL A 156 14.64 -5.82 -5.21
C VAL A 156 14.24 -6.43 -6.56
N HIS A 157 13.12 -7.13 -6.67
CA HIS A 157 12.51 -7.57 -7.93
C HIS A 157 11.63 -6.48 -8.57
N MET A 158 11.40 -5.38 -7.84
CA MET A 158 10.59 -4.26 -8.30
C MET A 158 11.38 -2.94 -8.25
N HIS A 159 11.11 -2.03 -9.17
CA HIS A 159 11.74 -0.70 -9.23
C HIS A 159 10.73 0.36 -9.68
N TYR A 160 10.95 1.61 -9.29
CA TYR A 160 10.14 2.74 -9.80
C TYR A 160 10.66 3.18 -11.17
N SER A 161 9.76 3.46 -12.10
CA SER A 161 10.11 4.11 -13.37
C SER A 161 10.64 5.52 -13.15
N SER A 162 11.45 5.99 -14.08
CA SER A 162 11.98 7.36 -14.09
C SER A 162 11.92 7.95 -15.49
N GLY A 163 11.22 9.09 -15.65
CA GLY A 163 11.02 9.70 -16.97
C GLY A 163 10.30 8.78 -17.96
N GLY A 164 9.39 7.93 -17.47
CA GLY A 164 8.63 6.99 -18.29
C GLY A 164 9.38 5.71 -18.67
N GLU A 165 10.61 5.49 -18.17
CA GLU A 165 11.43 4.34 -18.51
C GLU A 165 11.75 3.49 -17.28
N CYS A 166 11.77 2.18 -17.50
CA CYS A 166 12.26 1.20 -16.54
C CYS A 166 13.77 0.98 -16.70
N PRO A 167 14.51 0.73 -15.61
CA PRO A 167 15.93 0.41 -15.72
C PRO A 167 16.13 -0.95 -16.41
N ALA A 168 17.30 -1.14 -17.05
CA ALA A 168 17.60 -2.37 -17.78
C ALA A 168 17.55 -3.65 -16.92
N THR A 169 17.67 -3.51 -15.60
CA THR A 169 17.56 -4.63 -14.64
C THR A 169 16.10 -5.01 -14.33
N HIS A 170 15.14 -4.14 -14.64
CA HIS A 170 13.70 -4.33 -14.42
C HIS A 170 12.93 -3.89 -15.65
N PRO A 171 13.09 -4.60 -16.79
CA PRO A 171 12.66 -4.08 -18.08
C PRO A 171 11.15 -4.11 -18.32
N VAL A 172 10.38 -4.78 -17.46
CA VAL A 172 8.95 -4.99 -17.68
C VAL A 172 8.14 -3.91 -16.97
N HIS A 173 7.44 -3.07 -17.75
CA HIS A 173 6.46 -2.14 -17.19
C HIS A 173 5.22 -2.89 -16.73
N VAL A 174 4.85 -2.72 -15.48
CA VAL A 174 3.58 -3.21 -14.91
C VAL A 174 2.73 -2.02 -14.45
N PRO A 175 1.43 -2.20 -14.15
CA PRO A 175 0.62 -1.10 -13.67
C PRO A 175 1.23 -0.45 -12.41
N GLN A 176 1.28 0.89 -12.38
CA GLN A 176 1.56 1.59 -11.13
C GLN A 176 0.32 1.53 -10.25
N LEU A 177 0.41 0.77 -9.18
CA LEU A 177 -0.62 0.74 -8.14
C LEU A 177 -0.44 1.95 -7.21
N ILE A 178 -1.51 2.73 -7.00
CA ILE A 178 -1.59 3.71 -5.92
C ILE A 178 -2.67 3.23 -4.98
N PHE A 179 -2.28 2.83 -3.79
CA PHE A 179 -3.20 2.44 -2.74
C PHE A 179 -3.47 3.62 -1.82
N SER A 180 -4.74 4.01 -1.75
CA SER A 180 -5.21 5.17 -1.00
C SER A 180 -6.11 4.74 0.13
N VAL A 181 -5.84 5.19 1.35
CA VAL A 181 -6.68 4.96 2.52
C VAL A 181 -7.12 6.32 3.08
N ALA A 182 -8.43 6.51 3.18
CA ALA A 182 -9.05 7.72 3.73
C ALA A 182 -9.66 7.44 5.10
N TYR A 183 -9.49 8.39 6.00
CA TYR A 183 -9.98 8.33 7.37
C TYR A 183 -10.90 9.54 7.65
N GLY A 184 -11.93 9.34 8.47
CA GLY A 184 -12.85 10.42 8.91
C GLY A 184 -12.22 11.43 9.89
N VAL A 185 -10.91 11.43 10.01
CA VAL A 185 -10.17 12.31 10.92
C VAL A 185 -9.91 13.65 10.27
N SER A 186 -10.26 14.73 10.93
CA SER A 186 -9.96 16.11 10.55
C SER A 186 -9.34 16.86 11.72
N GLY A 187 -8.76 18.03 11.46
CA GLY A 187 -8.07 18.83 12.46
C GLY A 187 -6.61 18.48 12.61
N ASP A 188 -6.06 18.70 13.79
CA ASP A 188 -4.65 18.49 14.12
C ASP A 188 -4.36 16.98 14.24
N PRO A 189 -3.37 16.44 13.51
CA PRO A 189 -2.99 15.03 13.58
C PRO A 189 -2.14 14.68 14.83
N THR A 190 -1.90 15.63 15.74
CA THR A 190 -1.13 15.38 16.97
C THR A 190 -1.75 14.22 17.76
N GLY A 191 -0.92 13.25 18.14
CA GLY A 191 -1.36 12.06 18.86
C GLY A 191 -1.75 10.89 17.94
N LEU A 192 -1.86 11.09 16.64
CA LEU A 192 -2.01 9.97 15.70
C LEU A 192 -0.69 9.25 15.52
N GLN A 193 -0.76 7.94 15.29
CA GLN A 193 0.40 7.11 14.93
C GLN A 193 -0.03 5.97 14.02
N LEU A 194 0.90 5.47 13.21
CA LEU A 194 0.72 4.20 12.53
C LEU A 194 1.14 3.05 13.44
N ALA A 195 0.50 1.91 13.33
CA ALA A 195 0.84 0.73 14.14
C ALA A 195 2.28 0.23 13.90
N SER A 196 2.89 0.57 12.77
CA SER A 196 4.30 0.34 12.47
C SER A 196 5.26 1.28 13.22
N GLY A 197 4.75 2.34 13.88
CA GLY A 197 5.55 3.33 14.60
C GLY A 197 5.02 4.76 14.42
N GLY A 198 5.89 5.74 14.17
CA GLY A 198 5.49 7.13 13.91
C GLY A 198 4.84 7.31 12.54
N LEU A 199 4.25 8.47 12.27
CA LEU A 199 3.55 8.78 11.02
C LEU A 199 4.46 8.80 9.76
N LEU A 200 5.79 8.69 9.94
CA LEU A 200 6.75 8.56 8.84
C LEU A 200 6.86 7.13 8.30
N THR A 201 6.41 6.12 9.05
CA THR A 201 6.54 4.70 8.72
C THR A 201 5.45 4.19 7.76
N GLY A 202 4.82 5.11 7.01
CA GLY A 202 3.82 4.78 6.02
C GLY A 202 4.34 3.78 4.98
N HIS A 203 3.61 2.70 4.78
CA HIS A 203 3.87 1.67 3.77
C HIS A 203 2.57 0.97 3.40
N ALA A 204 2.61 0.17 2.37
CA ALA A 204 1.53 -0.74 2.01
C ALA A 204 2.08 -1.94 1.26
N ASP A 205 1.32 -3.01 1.27
CA ASP A 205 1.64 -4.30 0.73
C ASP A 205 0.53 -4.79 -0.19
N PHE A 206 0.90 -5.66 -1.12
CA PHE A 206 0.02 -6.17 -2.18
C PHE A 206 0.37 -7.60 -2.55
N VAL A 207 -0.65 -8.41 -2.81
CA VAL A 207 -0.54 -9.75 -3.41
C VAL A 207 -1.81 -10.10 -4.19
#